data_8edce712bb153dcdd29fe7c5f3d2cc1d
#
_entry.id   8edce712bb153dcdd29fe7c5f3d2cc1d
#
_cell.length_a   1.000
_cell.length_b   1.000
_cell.length_c   1.000
_cell.angle_alpha   90.00
_cell.angle_beta   90.00
_cell.angle_gamma   90.00
#
_symmetry.space_group_name_H-M   'P 1'
#
loop_
_entity.id
_entity.type
_entity.pdbx_description
1 polymer ?
#
loop_
_entity_poly.entity_id
_entity_poly.type
_entity_poly.pdbx_seq_one_letter_code
_entity_poly.pdbx_strand_id
1 'polypeptide(L)'
;MVISIPQSIFLALWESLEPQENPILERTLKTMKDREDILAHVEDIWRKTEERGIVRNSPFLSERERGLFLEKIKRERGAKSLLLGGEEAERQAFFFYPSFMDEEEAGKLLLEDNPVALLEIQGKQKKFSEELSHRDVLGAIMSLGIEREMLGDIFFKEEKSYVYLLRKMKDYLLENLTQIRHTGVEIKECEEALAPKQERIEEQIFAASERLDGIVSAVFHLSRGRAQEYFTKELVYKDGLVAKGSS
;
A
#
# COMPACT_ATOMS: atom_id res chain seq x y z
N MET A 1 -3.00 13.34 12.92
CA MET A 1 -3.97 12.41 12.28
C MET A 1 -3.97 12.69 10.79
N VAL A 2 -3.52 11.75 9.99
CA VAL A 2 -3.44 11.90 8.52
C VAL A 2 -4.74 11.38 7.92
N ILE A 3 -5.43 12.23 7.17
CA ILE A 3 -6.64 11.85 6.43
C ILE A 3 -6.26 11.83 4.95
N SER A 4 -6.27 10.62 4.35
CA SER A 4 -6.00 10.44 2.92
C SER A 4 -7.32 10.26 2.16
N ILE A 5 -7.53 11.08 1.13
CA ILE A 5 -8.67 10.95 0.22
C ILE A 5 -8.11 10.71 -1.18
N PRO A 6 -8.28 9.53 -1.78
CA PRO A 6 -7.82 9.26 -3.14
C PRO A 6 -8.62 10.07 -4.17
N GLN A 7 -7.95 10.90 -4.94
CA GLN A 7 -8.54 11.73 -6.01
C GLN A 7 -9.18 10.89 -7.14
N SER A 8 -8.72 9.66 -7.34
CA SER A 8 -9.22 8.74 -8.38
C SER A 8 -10.64 8.23 -8.15
N ILE A 9 -11.12 8.24 -6.89
CA ILE A 9 -12.48 7.79 -6.55
C ILE A 9 -13.51 8.89 -6.81
N PHE A 10 -13.08 10.16 -6.77
CA PHE A 10 -13.96 11.32 -6.95
C PHE A 10 -14.52 11.43 -8.37
N LEU A 11 -13.76 11.05 -9.39
CA LEU A 11 -14.17 11.15 -10.80
C LEU A 11 -15.05 9.98 -11.28
N ALA A 12 -14.91 8.80 -10.67
CA ALA A 12 -15.64 7.60 -11.12
C ALA A 12 -17.12 7.56 -10.66
N LEU A 13 -17.48 8.31 -9.61
CA LEU A 13 -18.84 8.30 -9.05
C LEU A 13 -19.77 9.35 -9.65
N TRP A 14 -19.25 10.33 -10.39
CA TRP A 14 -20.06 11.40 -10.96
C TRP A 14 -20.78 11.01 -12.28
N GLU A 15 -20.29 10.01 -13.01
CA GLU A 15 -20.77 9.70 -14.39
C GLU A 15 -21.76 8.54 -14.51
N SER A 16 -22.21 7.90 -13.40
CA SER A 16 -23.06 6.70 -13.52
C SER A 16 -24.38 6.77 -12.76
N LEU A 17 -25.33 7.47 -13.33
CA LEU A 17 -26.75 7.41 -12.94
C LEU A 17 -27.62 6.99 -14.15
N GLU A 18 -27.42 5.78 -14.69
CA GLU A 18 -28.47 5.09 -15.45
C GLU A 18 -28.30 3.55 -15.38
N PRO A 19 -29.41 2.77 -15.27
CA PRO A 19 -29.34 1.34 -14.98
C PRO A 19 -29.42 0.51 -16.27
N GLN A 20 -28.30 0.25 -16.91
CA GLN A 20 -28.19 -0.83 -17.90
C GLN A 20 -26.76 -1.38 -17.93
N GLU A 21 -26.63 -2.69 -17.63
CA GLU A 21 -25.44 -3.55 -17.77
C GLU A 21 -24.11 -2.85 -17.46
N ASN A 22 -23.83 -2.67 -16.18
CA ASN A 22 -22.76 -1.76 -15.75
C ASN A 22 -21.43 -2.51 -15.59
N PRO A 23 -20.46 -2.37 -16.52
CA PRO A 23 -19.11 -2.94 -16.37
C PRO A 23 -18.41 -2.49 -15.08
N ILE A 24 -18.85 -1.35 -14.52
CA ILE A 24 -18.36 -0.80 -13.24
C ILE A 24 -18.84 -1.70 -12.08
N LEU A 25 -20.08 -2.20 -12.13
CA LEU A 25 -20.60 -3.08 -11.08
C LEU A 25 -19.87 -4.43 -11.08
N GLU A 26 -19.65 -5.04 -12.24
CA GLU A 26 -18.87 -6.27 -12.36
C GLU A 26 -17.41 -6.07 -11.89
N ARG A 27 -16.80 -4.96 -12.30
CA ARG A 27 -15.44 -4.61 -11.86
C ARG A 27 -15.39 -4.37 -10.35
N THR A 28 -16.41 -3.74 -9.79
CA THR A 28 -16.52 -3.49 -8.33
C THR A 28 -16.71 -4.80 -7.58
N LEU A 29 -17.58 -5.69 -8.03
CA LEU A 29 -17.83 -7.00 -7.45
C LEU A 29 -16.59 -7.90 -7.52
N LYS A 30 -15.89 -7.89 -8.66
CA LYS A 30 -14.62 -8.60 -8.83
C LYS A 30 -13.57 -8.07 -7.84
N THR A 31 -13.41 -6.74 -7.76
CA THR A 31 -12.47 -6.11 -6.83
C THR A 31 -12.81 -6.40 -5.37
N MET A 32 -14.08 -6.51 -5.01
CA MET A 32 -14.51 -6.90 -3.65
C MET A 32 -14.16 -8.36 -3.37
N LYS A 33 -14.41 -9.26 -4.30
CA LYS A 33 -14.06 -10.68 -4.18
C LYS A 33 -12.54 -10.88 -4.08
N ASP A 34 -11.78 -10.23 -4.96
CA ASP A 34 -10.31 -10.29 -4.93
C ASP A 34 -9.76 -9.78 -3.58
N ARG A 35 -10.40 -8.79 -2.95
CA ARG A 35 -10.05 -8.30 -1.61
C ARG A 35 -10.40 -9.29 -0.49
N GLU A 36 -11.57 -9.92 -0.55
CA GLU A 36 -11.94 -10.94 0.42
C GLU A 36 -10.98 -12.12 0.36
N ASP A 37 -10.58 -12.52 -0.84
CA ASP A 37 -9.63 -13.61 -1.06
C ASP A 37 -8.23 -13.26 -0.51
N ILE A 38 -7.75 -12.02 -0.70
CA ILE A 38 -6.44 -11.60 -0.16
C ILE A 38 -6.47 -11.52 1.37
N LEU A 39 -7.56 -11.00 1.98
CA LEU A 39 -7.68 -10.94 3.43
C LEU A 39 -7.77 -12.32 4.06
N ALA A 40 -8.50 -13.25 3.45
CA ALA A 40 -8.56 -14.63 3.89
C ALA A 40 -7.18 -15.32 3.81
N HIS A 41 -6.42 -15.04 2.75
CA HIS A 41 -5.05 -15.54 2.60
C HIS A 41 -4.11 -14.99 3.69
N VAL A 42 -4.18 -13.69 3.98
CA VAL A 42 -3.36 -13.06 5.04
C VAL A 42 -3.72 -13.62 6.41
N GLU A 43 -5.01 -13.85 6.69
CA GLU A 43 -5.46 -14.48 7.93
C GLU A 43 -4.94 -15.92 8.08
N ASP A 44 -4.93 -16.68 7.00
CA ASP A 44 -4.37 -18.05 6.98
C ASP A 44 -2.85 -18.03 7.26
N ILE A 45 -2.10 -17.07 6.69
CA ILE A 45 -0.67 -16.88 6.98
C ILE A 45 -0.47 -16.54 8.46
N TRP A 46 -1.24 -15.58 9.01
CA TRP A 46 -1.18 -15.16 10.40
C TRP A 46 -1.45 -16.32 11.36
N ARG A 47 -2.53 -17.10 11.11
CA ARG A 47 -2.89 -18.27 11.91
C ARG A 47 -1.81 -19.34 11.85
N LYS A 48 -1.31 -19.67 10.65
CA LYS A 48 -0.24 -20.66 10.46
C LYS A 48 1.09 -20.25 11.08
N THR A 49 1.35 -18.94 11.22
CA THR A 49 2.52 -18.44 11.96
C THR A 49 2.45 -18.86 13.41
N GLU A 50 1.30 -18.66 14.07
CA GLU A 50 1.10 -19.06 15.46
C GLU A 50 1.11 -20.59 15.64
N GLU A 51 0.33 -21.31 14.82
CA GLU A 51 0.18 -22.77 14.92
C GLU A 51 1.50 -23.52 14.72
N ARG A 52 2.35 -23.03 13.81
CA ARG A 52 3.61 -23.71 13.46
C ARG A 52 4.82 -23.14 14.20
N GLY A 53 4.67 -22.03 14.87
CA GLY A 53 5.76 -21.36 15.59
C GLY A 53 6.88 -20.85 14.68
N ILE A 54 6.58 -20.47 13.43
CA ILE A 54 7.55 -19.98 12.44
C ILE A 54 7.13 -18.64 11.85
N VAL A 55 8.11 -17.77 11.62
CA VAL A 55 7.87 -16.45 10.99
C VAL A 55 7.40 -16.61 9.54
N ARG A 56 6.52 -15.70 9.10
CA ARG A 56 5.99 -15.63 7.74
C ARG A 56 5.73 -14.19 7.34
N ASN A 57 5.75 -13.91 6.05
CA ASN A 57 5.34 -12.61 5.54
C ASN A 57 4.04 -12.71 4.71
N SER A 58 3.26 -11.64 4.74
CA SER A 58 2.12 -11.46 3.85
C SER A 58 2.55 -10.95 2.48
N PRO A 59 1.66 -10.96 1.48
CA PRO A 59 1.76 -10.07 0.32
C PRO A 59 1.77 -8.60 0.74
N PHE A 60 2.08 -7.69 -0.20
CA PHE A 60 1.88 -6.25 0.02
C PHE A 60 0.40 -5.88 -0.01
N LEU A 61 -0.02 -5.19 1.01
CA LEU A 61 -1.40 -4.74 1.22
C LEU A 61 -1.44 -3.21 1.18
N SER A 62 -2.52 -2.65 0.62
CA SER A 62 -2.85 -1.25 0.78
C SER A 62 -3.18 -0.92 2.24
N GLU A 63 -3.12 0.35 2.62
CA GLU A 63 -3.50 0.82 3.95
C GLU A 63 -4.91 0.33 4.36
N ARG A 64 -5.87 0.40 3.42
CA ARG A 64 -7.23 -0.10 3.64
C ARG A 64 -7.29 -1.60 3.94
N GLU A 65 -6.58 -2.42 3.17
CA GLU A 65 -6.53 -3.87 3.38
C GLU A 65 -5.89 -4.21 4.72
N ARG A 66 -4.80 -3.51 5.08
CA ARG A 66 -4.18 -3.66 6.40
C ARG A 66 -5.15 -3.30 7.53
N GLY A 67 -5.87 -2.18 7.39
CA GLY A 67 -6.86 -1.74 8.37
C GLY A 67 -7.98 -2.76 8.55
N LEU A 68 -8.53 -3.30 7.47
CA LEU A 68 -9.57 -4.34 7.50
C LEU A 68 -9.06 -5.63 8.17
N PHE A 69 -7.84 -6.05 7.86
CA PHE A 69 -7.23 -7.22 8.49
C PHE A 69 -7.04 -7.01 10.00
N LEU A 70 -6.47 -5.88 10.41
CA LEU A 70 -6.22 -5.58 11.82
C LEU A 70 -7.53 -5.47 12.62
N GLU A 71 -8.58 -4.89 12.04
CA GLU A 71 -9.90 -4.85 12.69
C GLU A 71 -10.50 -6.26 12.87
N LYS A 72 -10.31 -7.13 11.87
CA LYS A 72 -10.78 -8.53 11.94
C LYS A 72 -10.11 -9.30 13.07
N ILE A 73 -8.79 -9.18 13.24
CA ILE A 73 -8.02 -9.92 14.25
C ILE A 73 -7.95 -9.21 15.61
N LYS A 74 -8.49 -8.01 15.75
CA LYS A 74 -8.37 -7.16 16.95
C LYS A 74 -8.71 -7.85 18.28
N ARG A 75 -9.61 -8.83 18.24
CA ARG A 75 -10.09 -9.58 19.43
C ARG A 75 -9.47 -10.97 19.54
N GLU A 76 -8.67 -11.35 18.58
CA GLU A 76 -8.04 -12.68 18.51
C GLU A 76 -6.64 -12.63 19.16
N ARG A 77 -6.26 -13.74 19.78
CA ARG A 77 -4.88 -13.96 20.25
C ARG A 77 -4.15 -14.77 19.22
N GLY A 78 -2.95 -14.34 18.85
CA GLY A 78 -2.15 -15.04 17.85
C GLY A 78 -0.85 -14.33 17.55
N ALA A 79 -0.28 -14.59 16.38
CA ALA A 79 0.97 -14.02 15.94
C ALA A 79 0.94 -12.48 15.98
N LYS A 80 2.07 -11.92 16.35
CA LYS A 80 2.36 -10.47 16.29
C LYS A 80 2.90 -10.11 14.91
N SER A 81 3.06 -8.81 14.62
CA SER A 81 3.54 -8.38 13.32
C SER A 81 4.39 -7.12 13.36
N LEU A 82 5.35 -7.03 12.42
CA LEU A 82 6.02 -5.81 12.00
C LEU A 82 5.57 -5.45 10.59
N LEU A 83 5.72 -4.19 10.19
CA LEU A 83 5.41 -3.73 8.83
C LEU A 83 6.71 -3.55 8.04
N LEU A 84 6.70 -4.00 6.78
CA LEU A 84 7.83 -3.96 5.85
C LEU A 84 7.45 -3.20 4.58
N GLY A 85 8.44 -2.56 3.94
CA GLY A 85 8.25 -1.87 2.66
C GLY A 85 8.23 -0.34 2.76
N GLY A 86 8.94 0.22 3.76
CA GLY A 86 9.06 1.66 3.99
C GLY A 86 8.16 2.17 5.11
N GLU A 87 8.68 3.10 5.92
CA GLU A 87 8.05 3.56 7.17
C GLU A 87 6.67 4.23 6.93
N GLU A 88 6.49 4.89 5.79
CA GLU A 88 5.28 5.65 5.45
C GLU A 88 4.63 5.21 4.13
N ALA A 89 4.97 4.01 3.69
CA ALA A 89 4.50 3.50 2.42
C ALA A 89 2.98 3.21 2.43
N GLU A 90 2.29 3.52 1.33
CA GLU A 90 0.88 3.18 1.15
C GLU A 90 0.67 1.67 1.14
N ARG A 91 1.62 0.94 0.54
CA ARG A 91 1.59 -0.52 0.48
C ARG A 91 2.72 -1.11 1.29
N GLN A 92 2.36 -1.91 2.27
CA GLN A 92 3.30 -2.60 3.16
C GLN A 92 2.91 -4.08 3.32
N ALA A 93 3.90 -4.92 3.59
CA ALA A 93 3.69 -6.31 3.95
C ALA A 93 3.79 -6.48 5.48
N PHE A 94 3.01 -7.40 6.04
CA PHE A 94 3.22 -7.85 7.40
C PHE A 94 4.34 -8.89 7.45
N PHE A 95 5.21 -8.75 8.43
CA PHE A 95 6.08 -9.83 8.90
C PHE A 95 5.48 -10.36 10.19
N PHE A 96 4.86 -11.52 10.13
CA PHE A 96 4.23 -12.18 11.27
C PHE A 96 5.23 -13.04 12.02
N TYR A 97 5.18 -12.98 13.35
CA TYR A 97 5.99 -13.80 14.24
C TYR A 97 5.12 -14.35 15.39
N PRO A 98 5.43 -15.57 15.90
CA PRO A 98 4.63 -16.22 16.92
C PRO A 98 4.52 -15.39 18.20
N SER A 99 3.42 -15.53 18.94
CA SER A 99 3.15 -14.75 20.16
C SER A 99 4.19 -14.93 21.27
N PHE A 100 4.88 -16.07 21.30
CA PHE A 100 5.97 -16.34 22.27
C PHE A 100 7.29 -15.64 21.95
N MET A 101 7.48 -15.19 20.71
CA MET A 101 8.65 -14.42 20.27
C MET A 101 8.47 -12.95 20.64
N ASP A 102 9.53 -12.26 21.01
CA ASP A 102 9.49 -10.82 21.19
C ASP A 102 9.87 -10.06 19.90
N GLU A 103 9.67 -8.74 19.92
CA GLU A 103 9.93 -7.88 18.76
C GLU A 103 11.42 -7.78 18.42
N GLU A 104 12.30 -7.85 19.43
CA GLU A 104 13.74 -7.79 19.24
C GLU A 104 14.25 -9.05 18.52
N GLU A 105 13.74 -10.22 18.91
CA GLU A 105 14.05 -11.50 18.25
C GLU A 105 13.55 -11.48 16.80
N ALA A 106 12.32 -11.01 16.57
CA ALA A 106 11.75 -10.86 15.23
C ALA A 106 12.57 -9.89 14.36
N GLY A 107 13.02 -8.78 14.95
CA GLY A 107 13.90 -7.81 14.30
C GLY A 107 15.26 -8.38 13.90
N LYS A 108 15.86 -9.22 14.73
CA LYS A 108 17.12 -9.93 14.40
C LYS A 108 16.95 -10.84 13.20
N LEU A 109 15.85 -11.60 13.13
CA LEU A 109 15.56 -12.44 11.97
C LEU A 109 15.38 -11.61 10.68
N LEU A 110 14.77 -10.43 10.77
CA LEU A 110 14.65 -9.52 9.63
C LEU A 110 15.99 -8.97 9.15
N LEU A 111 16.93 -8.75 10.04
CA LEU A 111 18.29 -8.32 9.66
C LEU A 111 19.05 -9.43 8.93
N GLU A 112 18.80 -10.70 9.25
CA GLU A 112 19.43 -11.84 8.61
C GLU A 112 18.78 -12.20 7.26
N ASP A 113 17.45 -12.21 7.21
CA ASP A 113 16.68 -12.59 6.02
C ASP A 113 15.41 -11.74 5.87
N ASN A 114 15.55 -10.54 5.31
CA ASN A 114 14.42 -9.65 5.05
C ASN A 114 13.61 -10.17 3.84
N PRO A 115 12.32 -10.55 4.01
CA PRO A 115 11.48 -11.03 2.92
C PRO A 115 11.10 -9.95 1.90
N VAL A 116 11.48 -8.69 2.14
CA VAL A 116 11.29 -7.57 1.23
C VAL A 116 12.65 -7.09 0.73
N ALA A 117 12.73 -6.74 -0.53
CA ALA A 117 13.88 -6.09 -1.16
C ALA A 117 13.47 -4.72 -1.70
N LEU A 118 14.40 -3.77 -1.67
CA LEU A 118 14.30 -2.49 -2.36
C LEU A 118 15.20 -2.51 -3.58
N LEU A 119 14.64 -2.27 -4.76
CA LEU A 119 15.39 -2.18 -6.00
C LEU A 119 15.41 -0.76 -6.54
N GLU A 120 16.60 -0.31 -6.96
CA GLU A 120 16.81 0.90 -7.71
C GLU A 120 16.78 0.55 -9.21
N ILE A 121 16.05 1.31 -10.00
CA ILE A 121 15.92 1.18 -11.45
C ILE A 121 16.36 2.51 -12.07
N GLN A 122 17.36 2.48 -12.95
CA GLN A 122 17.83 3.67 -13.66
C GLN A 122 18.01 3.39 -15.15
N GLY A 123 17.86 4.42 -15.99
CA GLY A 123 18.14 4.33 -17.41
C GLY A 123 19.64 4.15 -17.70
N LYS A 124 20.00 3.22 -18.59
CA LYS A 124 21.40 2.93 -18.98
C LYS A 124 22.10 4.12 -19.63
N GLN A 125 21.37 5.00 -20.29
CA GLN A 125 21.92 6.16 -21.00
C GLN A 125 21.18 7.44 -20.62
N LYS A 126 21.81 8.28 -19.78
CA LYS A 126 21.21 9.55 -19.32
C LYS A 126 20.76 10.50 -20.45
N LYS A 127 21.41 10.48 -21.63
CA LYS A 127 21.08 11.38 -22.74
C LYS A 127 19.86 11.00 -23.57
N PHE A 128 19.36 9.77 -23.43
CA PHE A 128 18.25 9.21 -24.21
C PHE A 128 17.19 8.53 -23.36
N SER A 129 17.27 8.64 -22.02
CA SER A 129 16.24 8.12 -21.13
C SER A 129 15.06 9.10 -21.10
N GLU A 130 13.88 8.60 -21.49
CA GLU A 130 12.63 9.29 -21.22
C GLU A 130 12.41 9.36 -19.71
N GLU A 131 11.76 10.42 -19.24
CA GLU A 131 11.32 10.50 -17.85
C GLU A 131 10.25 9.41 -17.63
N LEU A 132 10.57 8.45 -16.79
CA LEU A 132 9.68 7.32 -16.48
C LEU A 132 8.67 7.75 -15.42
N SER A 133 7.41 7.46 -15.66
CA SER A 133 6.35 7.65 -14.67
C SER A 133 6.14 6.39 -13.82
N HIS A 134 5.45 6.55 -12.68
CA HIS A 134 5.00 5.42 -11.85
C HIS A 134 4.27 4.36 -12.67
N ARG A 135 3.39 4.78 -13.58
CA ARG A 135 2.62 3.88 -14.45
C ARG A 135 3.50 3.09 -15.40
N ASP A 136 4.56 3.69 -15.93
CA ASP A 136 5.47 3.03 -16.84
C ASP A 136 6.26 1.93 -16.14
N VAL A 137 6.80 2.23 -14.95
CA VAL A 137 7.52 1.25 -14.13
C VAL A 137 6.61 0.11 -13.68
N LEU A 138 5.43 0.43 -13.11
CA LEU A 138 4.47 -0.56 -12.67
C LEU A 138 4.00 -1.45 -13.83
N GLY A 139 3.64 -0.82 -14.97
CA GLY A 139 3.17 -1.55 -16.16
C GLY A 139 4.24 -2.49 -16.71
N ALA A 140 5.51 -2.07 -16.74
CA ALA A 140 6.61 -2.91 -17.20
C ALA A 140 6.83 -4.12 -16.28
N ILE A 141 6.81 -3.92 -14.96
CA ILE A 141 6.94 -5.02 -13.99
C ILE A 141 5.76 -6.01 -14.11
N MET A 142 4.53 -5.50 -14.17
CA MET A 142 3.34 -6.35 -14.30
C MET A 142 3.29 -7.09 -15.65
N SER A 143 3.86 -6.54 -16.72
CA SER A 143 3.94 -7.22 -18.02
C SER A 143 4.82 -8.46 -18.01
N LEU A 144 5.71 -8.60 -17.01
CA LEU A 144 6.49 -9.81 -16.75
C LEU A 144 5.69 -10.89 -15.99
N GLY A 145 4.41 -10.65 -15.68
CA GLY A 145 3.56 -11.58 -14.93
C GLY A 145 3.71 -11.47 -13.41
N ILE A 146 4.42 -10.45 -12.90
CA ILE A 146 4.49 -10.19 -11.46
C ILE A 146 3.18 -9.53 -11.01
N GLU A 147 2.51 -10.17 -10.06
CA GLU A 147 1.24 -9.69 -9.52
C GLU A 147 1.43 -8.45 -8.64
N ARG A 148 0.40 -7.59 -8.55
CA ARG A 148 0.44 -6.34 -7.79
C ARG A 148 0.73 -6.56 -6.30
N GLU A 149 0.29 -7.69 -5.76
CA GLU A 149 0.47 -8.12 -4.37
C GLU A 149 1.92 -8.46 -4.03
N MET A 150 2.77 -8.69 -5.04
CA MET A 150 4.20 -8.88 -4.86
C MET A 150 4.98 -7.55 -4.74
N LEU A 151 4.32 -6.43 -5.05
CA LEU A 151 4.92 -5.09 -5.14
C LEU A 151 4.41 -4.17 -4.05
N GLY A 152 5.33 -3.49 -3.39
CA GLY A 152 5.07 -2.35 -2.53
C GLY A 152 4.98 -1.04 -3.32
N ASP A 153 5.43 0.04 -2.70
CA ASP A 153 5.44 1.35 -3.31
C ASP A 153 6.55 1.49 -4.36
N ILE A 154 6.24 2.30 -5.37
CA ILE A 154 7.17 2.77 -6.37
C ILE A 154 7.33 4.27 -6.17
N PHE A 155 8.55 4.75 -6.01
CA PHE A 155 8.84 6.17 -5.83
C PHE A 155 10.05 6.60 -6.65
N PHE A 156 10.23 7.91 -6.78
CA PHE A 156 11.25 8.51 -7.64
C PHE A 156 12.13 9.46 -6.85
N LYS A 157 13.43 9.40 -7.11
CA LYS A 157 14.44 10.32 -6.58
C LYS A 157 15.58 10.46 -7.57
N GLU A 158 15.95 11.70 -7.90
CA GLU A 158 17.14 12.02 -8.73
C GLU A 158 17.20 11.21 -10.05
N GLU A 159 16.12 11.24 -10.84
CA GLU A 159 15.98 10.53 -12.11
C GLU A 159 16.01 8.98 -12.01
N LYS A 160 15.94 8.44 -10.81
CA LYS A 160 15.86 7.01 -10.55
C LYS A 160 14.50 6.64 -10.02
N SER A 161 14.05 5.45 -10.30
CA SER A 161 12.89 4.87 -9.66
C SER A 161 13.30 3.75 -8.70
N TYR A 162 12.53 3.63 -7.64
CA TYR A 162 12.72 2.64 -6.60
C TYR A 162 11.45 1.84 -6.44
N VAL A 163 11.57 0.54 -6.21
CA VAL A 163 10.43 -0.35 -5.99
C VAL A 163 10.69 -1.30 -4.85
N TYR A 164 9.76 -1.36 -3.89
CA TYR A 164 9.70 -2.44 -2.92
C TYR A 164 9.05 -3.67 -3.54
N LEU A 165 9.60 -4.84 -3.30
CA LEU A 165 9.00 -6.10 -3.75
C LEU A 165 9.31 -7.22 -2.77
N LEU A 166 8.49 -8.30 -2.80
CA LEU A 166 8.84 -9.51 -2.07
C LEU A 166 10.13 -10.11 -2.63
N ARG A 167 11.09 -10.40 -1.76
CA ARG A 167 12.44 -10.87 -2.11
C ARG A 167 12.45 -12.07 -3.05
N LYS A 168 11.45 -12.95 -2.94
CA LYS A 168 11.31 -14.11 -3.84
C LYS A 168 11.17 -13.74 -5.34
N MET A 169 10.78 -12.49 -5.64
CA MET A 169 10.65 -12.00 -7.03
C MET A 169 11.87 -11.20 -7.49
N LYS A 170 12.83 -10.94 -6.60
CA LYS A 170 14.00 -10.09 -6.87
C LYS A 170 14.80 -10.57 -8.06
N ASP A 171 15.29 -11.80 -8.00
CA ASP A 171 16.19 -12.34 -9.03
C ASP A 171 15.47 -12.41 -10.38
N TYR A 172 14.20 -12.82 -10.39
CA TYR A 172 13.38 -12.82 -11.60
C TYR A 172 13.27 -11.43 -12.23
N LEU A 173 13.06 -10.40 -11.41
CA LEU A 173 12.96 -9.01 -11.91
C LEU A 173 14.31 -8.50 -12.42
N LEU A 174 15.41 -8.78 -11.71
CA LEU A 174 16.77 -8.40 -12.12
C LEU A 174 17.16 -9.00 -13.47
N GLU A 175 16.75 -10.23 -13.74
CA GLU A 175 17.07 -10.95 -14.98
C GLU A 175 16.19 -10.52 -16.17
N ASN A 176 14.93 -10.19 -15.93
CA ASN A 176 13.93 -10.05 -16.99
C ASN A 176 13.54 -8.61 -17.31
N LEU A 177 13.63 -7.65 -16.39
CA LEU A 177 13.29 -6.26 -16.65
C LEU A 177 14.50 -5.51 -17.23
N THR A 178 14.69 -5.59 -18.52
CA THR A 178 15.81 -4.96 -19.24
C THR A 178 15.45 -3.62 -19.88
N GLN A 179 14.14 -3.34 -20.02
CA GLN A 179 13.63 -2.16 -20.71
C GLN A 179 12.28 -1.73 -20.13
N ILE A 180 12.08 -0.41 -20.01
CA ILE A 180 10.78 0.21 -19.70
C ILE A 180 10.46 1.19 -20.82
N ARG A 181 9.32 0.99 -21.52
CA ARG A 181 9.00 1.70 -22.78
C ARG A 181 10.15 1.56 -23.79
N HIS A 182 10.78 2.68 -24.15
CA HIS A 182 11.93 2.71 -25.07
C HIS A 182 13.28 2.87 -24.34
N THR A 183 13.27 2.94 -23.01
CA THR A 183 14.46 3.14 -22.19
C THR A 183 15.01 1.82 -21.69
N GLY A 184 16.22 1.44 -22.11
CA GLY A 184 16.96 0.34 -21.51
C GLY A 184 17.30 0.67 -20.06
N VAL A 185 17.02 -0.23 -19.12
CA VAL A 185 17.23 0.01 -17.69
C VAL A 185 18.27 -0.93 -17.09
N GLU A 186 18.91 -0.46 -16.03
CA GLU A 186 19.76 -1.22 -15.14
C GLU A 186 19.10 -1.24 -13.77
N ILE A 187 19.14 -2.40 -13.11
CA ILE A 187 18.48 -2.61 -11.83
C ILE A 187 19.50 -3.16 -10.84
N LYS A 188 19.46 -2.67 -9.63
CA LYS A 188 20.26 -3.19 -8.52
C LYS A 188 19.49 -3.16 -7.21
N GLU A 189 19.82 -4.08 -6.31
CA GLU A 189 19.34 -4.02 -4.93
C GLU A 189 20.02 -2.87 -4.19
N CYS A 190 19.27 -2.16 -3.36
CA CYS A 190 19.79 -1.11 -2.51
C CYS A 190 19.28 -1.26 -1.06
N GLU A 191 19.98 -0.63 -0.15
CA GLU A 191 19.60 -0.63 1.26
C GLU A 191 18.36 0.26 1.49
N GLU A 192 17.43 -0.17 2.32
CA GLU A 192 16.20 0.56 2.65
C GLU A 192 16.47 1.96 3.25
N ALA A 193 17.58 2.12 3.96
CA ALA A 193 17.99 3.41 4.50
C ALA A 193 18.18 4.51 3.44
N LEU A 194 18.30 4.13 2.16
CA LEU A 194 18.42 5.06 1.03
C LEU A 194 17.05 5.46 0.45
N ALA A 195 15.95 4.86 0.93
CA ALA A 195 14.61 5.24 0.51
C ALA A 195 14.36 6.72 0.85
N PRO A 196 13.92 7.55 -0.11
CA PRO A 196 13.56 8.92 0.20
C PRO A 196 12.37 8.92 1.15
N LYS A 197 12.45 9.74 2.18
CA LYS A 197 11.27 10.04 3.00
C LYS A 197 10.25 10.77 2.11
N GLN A 198 8.98 10.41 2.24
CA GLN A 198 7.93 11.16 1.56
C GLN A 198 7.90 12.59 2.13
N GLU A 199 7.88 13.59 1.25
CA GLU A 199 7.68 14.96 1.67
C GLU A 199 6.23 15.12 2.17
N ARG A 200 6.08 15.38 3.46
CA ARG A 200 4.79 15.70 4.07
C ARG A 200 4.64 17.20 4.17
N ILE A 201 3.49 17.69 3.76
CA ILE A 201 3.07 19.05 4.05
C ILE A 201 2.39 18.99 5.41
N GLU A 202 3.03 19.56 6.43
CA GLU A 202 2.43 19.74 7.76
C GLU A 202 1.65 21.05 7.76
N GLU A 203 0.34 20.96 7.97
CA GLU A 203 -0.53 22.11 8.11
C GLU A 203 -1.16 22.13 9.51
N GLN A 204 -1.01 23.25 10.22
CA GLN A 204 -1.68 23.42 11.51
C GLN A 204 -3.10 23.90 11.30
N ILE A 205 -4.04 23.11 11.79
CA ILE A 205 -5.46 23.46 11.74
C ILE A 205 -6.02 23.67 13.15
N PHE A 206 -6.97 24.59 13.26
CA PHE A 206 -7.76 24.77 14.46
C PHE A 206 -9.13 24.12 14.28
N ALA A 207 -9.36 23.00 14.94
CA ALA A 207 -10.66 22.36 14.97
C ALA A 207 -11.33 22.59 16.34
N ALA A 208 -12.59 23.00 16.32
CA ALA A 208 -13.36 23.27 17.55
C ALA A 208 -13.70 22.01 18.36
N SER A 209 -13.48 20.82 17.78
CA SER A 209 -13.70 19.52 18.42
C SER A 209 -12.89 18.44 17.71
N GLU A 210 -12.64 17.30 18.39
CA GLU A 210 -11.97 16.13 17.82
C GLU A 210 -12.85 15.31 16.88
N ARG A 211 -14.04 15.79 16.57
CA ARG A 211 -14.93 15.08 15.64
C ARG A 211 -14.35 15.12 14.22
N LEU A 212 -14.35 14.00 13.56
CA LEU A 212 -13.79 13.85 12.20
C LEU A 212 -14.46 14.77 11.18
N ASP A 213 -15.78 14.99 11.24
CA ASP A 213 -16.49 15.91 10.37
C ASP A 213 -15.99 17.37 10.54
N GLY A 214 -15.67 17.76 11.78
CA GLY A 214 -15.08 19.07 12.08
C GLY A 214 -13.65 19.20 11.57
N ILE A 215 -12.84 18.16 11.73
CA ILE A 215 -11.46 18.11 11.24
C ILE A 215 -11.43 18.16 9.71
N VAL A 216 -12.23 17.34 9.02
CA VAL A 216 -12.34 17.34 7.54
C VAL A 216 -12.79 18.71 7.04
N SER A 217 -13.77 19.33 7.72
CA SER A 217 -14.22 20.70 7.39
C SER A 217 -13.09 21.72 7.50
N ALA A 218 -12.26 21.64 8.53
CA ALA A 218 -11.15 22.56 8.76
C ALA A 218 -9.99 22.34 7.77
N VAL A 219 -9.56 21.08 7.56
CA VAL A 219 -8.45 20.74 6.65
C VAL A 219 -8.75 21.11 5.20
N PHE A 220 -9.97 20.83 4.73
CA PHE A 220 -10.32 21.03 3.32
C PHE A 220 -11.11 22.33 3.08
N HIS A 221 -11.18 23.22 4.07
CA HIS A 221 -11.92 24.49 4.00
C HIS A 221 -13.37 24.32 3.52
N LEU A 222 -14.03 23.24 3.95
CA LEU A 222 -15.40 22.89 3.58
C LEU A 222 -16.40 23.38 4.63
N SER A 223 -17.65 23.64 4.22
CA SER A 223 -18.73 23.74 5.19
C SER A 223 -18.99 22.39 5.86
N ARG A 224 -19.48 22.39 7.12
CA ARG A 224 -19.80 21.14 7.84
C ARG A 224 -20.78 20.23 7.07
N GLY A 225 -21.76 20.81 6.38
CA GLY A 225 -22.71 20.06 5.54
C GLY A 225 -22.00 19.33 4.40
N ARG A 226 -21.08 20.01 3.71
CA ARG A 226 -20.27 19.38 2.66
C ARG A 226 -19.34 18.31 3.21
N ALA A 227 -18.67 18.56 4.34
CA ALA A 227 -17.86 17.55 4.99
C ALA A 227 -18.68 16.28 5.31
N GLN A 228 -19.91 16.46 5.82
CA GLN A 228 -20.79 15.36 6.15
C GLN A 228 -21.27 14.55 4.94
N GLU A 229 -21.40 15.17 3.77
CA GLU A 229 -21.66 14.45 2.51
C GLU A 229 -20.56 13.47 2.15
N TYR A 230 -19.28 13.80 2.41
CA TYR A 230 -18.16 12.87 2.16
C TYR A 230 -18.22 11.64 3.07
N PHE A 231 -18.65 11.79 4.33
CA PHE A 231 -18.88 10.65 5.22
C PHE A 231 -20.06 9.79 4.78
N THR A 232 -21.16 10.43 4.35
CA THR A 232 -22.34 9.71 3.84
C THR A 232 -22.03 8.92 2.57
N LYS A 233 -21.13 9.44 1.73
CA LYS A 233 -20.65 8.78 0.51
C LYS A 233 -19.50 7.79 0.76
N GLU A 234 -19.14 7.54 2.02
CA GLU A 234 -18.03 6.65 2.42
C GLU A 234 -16.67 7.00 1.78
N LEU A 235 -16.41 8.28 1.57
CA LEU A 235 -15.20 8.79 0.94
C LEU A 235 -14.11 9.20 1.95
N VAL A 236 -14.41 9.16 3.25
CA VAL A 236 -13.46 9.47 4.32
C VAL A 236 -12.99 8.17 4.97
N TYR A 237 -11.68 8.01 5.04
CA TYR A 237 -11.05 6.86 5.66
C TYR A 237 -10.19 7.31 6.84
N LYS A 238 -10.19 6.52 7.90
CA LYS A 238 -9.30 6.63 9.05
C LYS A 238 -8.65 5.26 9.26
N ASP A 239 -7.32 5.24 9.29
CA ASP A 239 -6.55 3.99 9.45
C ASP A 239 -6.96 2.91 8.42
N GLY A 240 -7.21 3.33 7.17
CA GLY A 240 -7.65 2.47 6.07
C GLY A 240 -9.12 2.03 6.09
N LEU A 241 -9.89 2.40 7.11
CA LEU A 241 -11.31 2.03 7.26
C LEU A 241 -12.23 3.22 6.98
N VAL A 242 -13.43 2.93 6.47
CA VAL A 242 -14.47 3.97 6.27
C VAL A 242 -14.80 4.60 7.62
N ALA A 243 -14.58 5.90 7.71
CA ALA A 243 -14.81 6.67 8.93
C ALA A 243 -16.27 7.12 9.06
N LYS A 244 -16.77 7.17 10.31
CA LYS A 244 -18.07 7.76 10.62
C LYS A 244 -17.88 9.18 11.12
N GLY A 245 -18.64 10.14 10.58
CA GLY A 245 -18.48 11.57 10.89
C GLY A 245 -18.71 11.95 12.35
N SER A 246 -19.30 11.06 13.14
CA SER A 246 -19.56 11.24 14.57
C SER A 246 -18.48 10.61 15.48
N SER A 247 -17.44 10.05 14.92
CA SER A 247 -16.36 9.37 15.67
C SER A 247 -15.29 10.32 16.05
#